data_b15e4486ce0691f9cfab840b56171ec8
#
_entry.id   b15e4486ce0691f9cfab840b56171ec8
#
_cell.length_a   1.000
_cell.length_b   1.000
_cell.length_c   1.000
_cell.angle_alpha   90.00
_cell.angle_beta   90.00
_cell.angle_gamma   90.00
#
_symmetry.space_group_name_H-M   'P 1'
#
loop_
_entity.id
_entity.type
_entity.pdbx_description
1 polymer ?
#
loop_
_entity_poly.entity_id
_entity_poly.type
_entity_poly.pdbx_seq_one_letter_code
_entity_poly.pdbx_strand_id
1 'polypeptide(L)'
;KHGRAELWFGIAPNGSAVGLDVNEKTLRDVSQAIAAHIEPAIYPRVSRQVMDDKPCLKVEAEGWQSPYFAYGRAYIRVADEDRKLSASELKSLILEHNRDALRWENEPSGLTLEQLAPEKINHFLTLANLPEGAPASALEKLDLLRQGMPVNAAKLFFASAPIQLRCAVFATRTSSTIIDRHDFDGDILELIEEAEKYILKNIHIGMRLEGLRRVDVPEISLKAIREALVNAFCHRDWRDPDYV
;
A
#
# COMPACT_ATOMS: atom_id res chain seq x y z
N LYS A 1 -12.81 -3.93 -12.07
CA LYS A 1 -12.28 -4.55 -10.83
C LYS A 1 -12.08 -6.08 -10.92
N HIS A 2 -12.53 -6.74 -11.98
CA HIS A 2 -12.46 -8.21 -12.11
C HIS A 2 -11.48 -8.70 -13.16
N GLY A 3 -10.70 -7.84 -13.81
CA GLY A 3 -9.70 -8.23 -14.81
C GLY A 3 -10.27 -8.91 -16.05
N ARG A 4 -11.60 -8.99 -16.21
CA ARG A 4 -12.27 -9.63 -17.32
C ARG A 4 -13.24 -8.68 -17.99
N ALA A 5 -13.19 -8.64 -19.33
CA ALA A 5 -14.11 -7.88 -20.17
C ALA A 5 -14.74 -8.80 -21.22
N GLU A 6 -15.99 -8.53 -21.53
CA GLU A 6 -16.76 -9.24 -22.55
C GLU A 6 -17.42 -8.22 -23.48
N LEU A 7 -17.22 -8.38 -24.77
CA LEU A 7 -17.73 -7.47 -25.79
C LEU A 7 -18.43 -8.27 -26.87
N TRP A 8 -19.62 -7.79 -27.26
CA TRP A 8 -20.45 -8.45 -28.28
C TRP A 8 -20.66 -7.51 -29.46
N PHE A 9 -20.53 -8.06 -30.66
CA PHE A 9 -20.86 -7.38 -31.91
C PHE A 9 -21.98 -8.12 -32.63
N GLY A 10 -22.86 -7.37 -33.28
CA GLY A 10 -24.06 -7.92 -33.93
C GLY A 10 -25.29 -7.96 -33.01
N ILE A 11 -25.24 -7.21 -31.90
CA ILE A 11 -26.36 -7.03 -30.97
C ILE A 11 -26.74 -5.56 -30.96
N ALA A 12 -28.03 -5.28 -31.11
CA ALA A 12 -28.57 -3.93 -31.03
C ALA A 12 -28.65 -3.44 -29.58
N PRO A 13 -28.77 -2.11 -29.34
CA PRO A 13 -28.83 -1.53 -27.98
C PRO A 13 -30.00 -2.07 -27.12
N ASN A 14 -31.07 -2.56 -27.75
CA ASN A 14 -32.19 -3.19 -27.07
C ASN A 14 -31.96 -4.67 -26.73
N GLY A 15 -30.77 -5.21 -27.00
CA GLY A 15 -30.41 -6.60 -26.73
C GLY A 15 -30.78 -7.61 -27.83
N SER A 16 -31.47 -7.21 -28.91
CA SER A 16 -31.82 -8.12 -30.02
C SER A 16 -30.65 -8.40 -30.95
N ALA A 17 -30.52 -9.63 -31.43
CA ALA A 17 -29.52 -9.99 -32.40
C ALA A 17 -29.82 -9.38 -33.77
N VAL A 18 -28.89 -8.55 -34.28
CA VAL A 18 -28.91 -8.04 -35.66
C VAL A 18 -28.16 -9.00 -36.60
N GLY A 19 -27.12 -9.63 -36.08
CA GLY A 19 -26.24 -10.53 -36.80
C GLY A 19 -25.10 -9.81 -37.52
N LEU A 20 -24.04 -10.56 -37.82
CA LEU A 20 -22.88 -10.13 -38.59
C LEU A 20 -22.37 -11.27 -39.48
N ASP A 21 -21.78 -10.95 -40.60
CA ASP A 21 -21.00 -11.94 -41.36
C ASP A 21 -19.69 -12.23 -40.66
N VAL A 22 -19.62 -13.35 -39.93
CA VAL A 22 -18.47 -13.77 -39.13
C VAL A 22 -17.81 -14.98 -39.79
N ASN A 23 -16.65 -14.78 -40.35
CA ASN A 23 -15.82 -15.83 -40.91
C ASN A 23 -14.46 -15.89 -40.19
N GLU A 24 -13.63 -16.89 -40.49
CA GLU A 24 -12.32 -17.08 -39.85
C GLU A 24 -11.38 -15.87 -40.02
N LYS A 25 -11.49 -15.17 -41.11
CA LYS A 25 -10.71 -13.94 -41.35
C LYS A 25 -11.15 -12.85 -40.36
N THR A 26 -12.46 -12.65 -40.20
CA THR A 26 -13.02 -11.69 -39.23
C THR A 26 -12.51 -11.96 -37.79
N LEU A 27 -12.51 -13.24 -37.36
CA LEU A 27 -11.99 -13.61 -36.03
C LEU A 27 -10.53 -13.24 -35.85
N ARG A 28 -9.72 -13.52 -36.86
CA ARG A 28 -8.28 -13.23 -36.85
C ARG A 28 -7.99 -11.74 -36.89
N ASP A 29 -8.63 -10.99 -37.77
CA ASP A 29 -8.43 -9.54 -37.94
C ASP A 29 -8.79 -8.79 -36.64
N VAL A 30 -9.88 -9.15 -35.96
CA VAL A 30 -10.27 -8.56 -34.68
C VAL A 30 -9.26 -8.87 -33.58
N SER A 31 -8.83 -10.13 -33.47
CA SER A 31 -7.83 -10.51 -32.46
C SER A 31 -6.50 -9.78 -32.67
N GLN A 32 -6.02 -9.68 -33.92
CA GLN A 32 -4.80 -8.97 -34.27
C GLN A 32 -4.92 -7.45 -34.03
N ALA A 33 -6.04 -6.85 -34.38
CA ALA A 33 -6.28 -5.42 -34.15
C ALA A 33 -6.23 -5.08 -32.64
N ILE A 34 -6.81 -5.90 -31.80
CA ILE A 34 -6.77 -5.70 -30.35
C ILE A 34 -5.33 -5.83 -29.84
N ALA A 35 -4.63 -6.90 -30.22
CA ALA A 35 -3.24 -7.13 -29.79
C ALA A 35 -2.28 -6.05 -30.28
N ALA A 36 -2.51 -5.48 -31.48
CA ALA A 36 -1.64 -4.46 -32.06
C ALA A 36 -1.84 -3.05 -31.49
N HIS A 37 -3.03 -2.75 -30.97
CA HIS A 37 -3.39 -1.38 -30.57
C HIS A 37 -3.60 -1.18 -29.08
N ILE A 38 -3.54 -2.25 -28.29
CA ILE A 38 -3.65 -2.18 -26.82
C ILE A 38 -2.30 -2.45 -26.18
N GLU A 39 -1.91 -1.60 -25.26
CA GLU A 39 -0.67 -1.69 -24.48
C GLU A 39 -1.00 -1.58 -22.97
N PRO A 40 -0.50 -2.50 -22.10
CA PRO A 40 0.17 -3.77 -22.44
C PRO A 40 -0.68 -4.66 -23.35
N ALA A 41 -0.02 -5.51 -24.17
CA ALA A 41 -0.73 -6.34 -25.15
C ALA A 41 -1.74 -7.29 -24.49
N ILE A 42 -2.95 -7.33 -25.03
CA ILE A 42 -4.01 -8.26 -24.63
C ILE A 42 -4.25 -9.24 -25.76
N TYR A 43 -4.34 -10.51 -25.44
CA TYR A 43 -4.66 -11.58 -26.39
C TYR A 43 -6.10 -12.08 -26.12
N PRO A 44 -7.12 -11.48 -26.79
CA PRO A 44 -8.50 -11.82 -26.53
C PRO A 44 -8.86 -13.18 -27.14
N ARG A 45 -9.82 -13.84 -26.51
CA ARG A 45 -10.51 -14.97 -27.10
C ARG A 45 -11.66 -14.45 -27.96
N VAL A 46 -11.55 -14.61 -29.27
CA VAL A 46 -12.57 -14.18 -30.24
C VAL A 46 -13.30 -15.39 -30.76
N SER A 47 -14.62 -15.42 -30.66
CA SER A 47 -15.44 -16.57 -31.07
C SER A 47 -16.72 -16.14 -31.77
N ARG A 48 -17.16 -16.97 -32.74
CA ARG A 48 -18.48 -16.86 -33.32
C ARG A 48 -19.51 -17.48 -32.38
N GLN A 49 -20.58 -16.76 -32.12
CA GLN A 49 -21.75 -17.23 -31.37
C GLN A 49 -23.02 -17.09 -32.24
N VAL A 50 -24.05 -17.85 -31.92
CA VAL A 50 -25.33 -17.70 -32.57
C VAL A 50 -26.36 -17.27 -31.51
N MET A 51 -27.04 -16.16 -31.79
CA MET A 51 -28.10 -15.61 -30.93
C MET A 51 -29.30 -15.28 -31.82
N ASP A 52 -30.51 -15.77 -31.46
CA ASP A 52 -31.72 -15.63 -32.26
C ASP A 52 -31.53 -16.04 -33.72
N ASP A 53 -30.86 -17.20 -33.94
CA ASP A 53 -30.51 -17.75 -35.26
C ASP A 53 -29.60 -16.84 -36.13
N LYS A 54 -29.01 -15.80 -35.54
CA LYS A 54 -28.09 -14.88 -36.22
C LYS A 54 -26.67 -15.02 -35.69
N PRO A 55 -25.66 -15.04 -36.57
CA PRO A 55 -24.27 -15.08 -36.14
C PRO A 55 -23.86 -13.75 -35.54
N CYS A 56 -23.23 -13.82 -34.37
CA CYS A 56 -22.64 -12.70 -33.60
C CYS A 56 -21.18 -12.99 -33.30
N LEU A 57 -20.42 -11.95 -33.01
CA LEU A 57 -19.03 -12.06 -32.59
C LEU A 57 -18.94 -11.76 -31.09
N LYS A 58 -18.31 -12.67 -30.33
CA LYS A 58 -17.98 -12.49 -28.94
C LYS A 58 -16.48 -12.33 -28.77
N VAL A 59 -16.06 -11.30 -28.03
CA VAL A 59 -14.67 -11.03 -27.64
C VAL A 59 -14.59 -11.10 -26.13
N GLU A 60 -13.75 -11.97 -25.60
CA GLU A 60 -13.45 -12.10 -24.19
C GLU A 60 -11.99 -11.72 -23.95
N ALA A 61 -11.72 -10.81 -23.04
CA ALA A 61 -10.39 -10.39 -22.68
C ALA A 61 -10.20 -10.45 -21.16
N GLU A 62 -9.02 -10.86 -20.76
CA GLU A 62 -8.57 -10.80 -19.37
C GLU A 62 -7.37 -9.89 -19.29
N GLY A 63 -7.32 -9.06 -18.24
CA GLY A 63 -6.22 -8.11 -18.07
C GLY A 63 -5.99 -7.81 -16.60
N TRP A 64 -4.73 -7.88 -16.19
CA TRP A 64 -4.28 -7.68 -14.80
C TRP A 64 -3.28 -6.53 -14.66
N GLN A 65 -2.83 -5.95 -15.78
CA GLN A 65 -1.77 -4.94 -15.84
C GLN A 65 -2.31 -3.52 -16.11
N SER A 66 -3.46 -3.18 -15.49
CA SER A 66 -4.01 -1.82 -15.61
C SER A 66 -2.99 -0.73 -15.19
N PRO A 67 -2.95 0.44 -15.85
CA PRO A 67 -3.87 0.89 -16.91
C PRO A 67 -3.51 0.34 -18.30
N TYR A 68 -4.54 0.09 -19.11
CA TYR A 68 -4.41 -0.23 -20.52
C TYR A 68 -4.59 1.00 -21.39
N PHE A 69 -3.78 1.07 -22.45
CA PHE A 69 -3.82 2.16 -23.41
C PHE A 69 -4.31 1.63 -24.76
N ALA A 70 -5.28 2.28 -25.34
CA ALA A 70 -5.70 2.05 -26.72
C ALA A 70 -5.22 3.23 -27.56
N TYR A 71 -4.42 2.97 -28.61
CA TYR A 71 -3.83 4.00 -29.45
C TYR A 71 -3.07 5.07 -28.64
N GLY A 72 -2.31 4.64 -27.64
CA GLY A 72 -1.52 5.51 -26.76
C GLY A 72 -2.32 6.37 -25.79
N ARG A 73 -3.59 6.04 -25.55
CA ARG A 73 -4.49 6.77 -24.64
C ARG A 73 -5.24 5.83 -23.70
N ALA A 74 -5.33 6.22 -22.42
CA ALA A 74 -6.14 5.48 -21.46
C ALA A 74 -7.58 5.99 -21.44
N TYR A 75 -8.54 5.08 -21.34
CA TYR A 75 -9.97 5.36 -21.33
C TYR A 75 -10.62 4.74 -20.09
N ILE A 76 -11.70 5.35 -19.65
CA ILE A 76 -12.60 4.84 -18.63
C ILE A 76 -14.02 4.79 -19.17
N ARG A 77 -14.73 3.71 -18.87
CA ARG A 77 -16.15 3.59 -19.18
C ARG A 77 -16.96 4.31 -18.10
N VAL A 78 -17.70 5.31 -18.50
CA VAL A 78 -18.63 6.06 -17.63
C VAL A 78 -20.03 5.92 -18.23
N ALA A 79 -20.87 5.14 -17.57
CA ALA A 79 -22.17 4.74 -18.09
C ALA A 79 -22.08 4.08 -19.47
N ASP A 80 -22.52 4.74 -20.53
CA ASP A 80 -22.54 4.29 -21.91
C ASP A 80 -21.45 4.91 -22.80
N GLU A 81 -20.61 5.79 -22.24
CA GLU A 81 -19.53 6.47 -22.99
C GLU A 81 -18.14 6.02 -22.58
N ASP A 82 -17.23 5.96 -23.53
CA ASP A 82 -15.80 5.78 -23.33
C ASP A 82 -15.12 7.16 -23.25
N ARG A 83 -14.81 7.59 -22.02
CA ARG A 83 -14.17 8.86 -21.77
C ARG A 83 -12.65 8.69 -21.63
N LYS A 84 -11.91 9.58 -22.24
CA LYS A 84 -10.45 9.65 -22.10
C LYS A 84 -10.10 10.12 -20.69
N LEU A 85 -9.13 9.42 -20.06
CA LEU A 85 -8.58 9.85 -18.78
C LEU A 85 -7.76 11.15 -18.94
N SER A 86 -7.95 12.06 -18.00
CA SER A 86 -7.04 13.20 -17.83
C SER A 86 -5.69 12.75 -17.28
N ALA A 87 -4.66 13.59 -17.37
CA ALA A 87 -3.34 13.30 -16.83
C ALA A 87 -3.39 13.07 -15.29
N SER A 88 -4.23 13.81 -14.58
CA SER A 88 -4.42 13.67 -13.13
C SER A 88 -5.06 12.33 -12.77
N GLU A 89 -6.13 11.94 -13.47
CA GLU A 89 -6.82 10.66 -13.25
C GLU A 89 -5.91 9.47 -13.59
N LEU A 90 -5.14 9.57 -14.69
CA LEU A 90 -4.18 8.54 -15.08
C LEU A 90 -3.08 8.39 -14.02
N LYS A 91 -2.55 9.52 -13.50
CA LYS A 91 -1.58 9.51 -12.40
C LYS A 91 -2.15 8.80 -11.17
N SER A 92 -3.37 9.13 -10.76
CA SER A 92 -4.03 8.52 -9.61
C SER A 92 -4.22 7.01 -9.82
N LEU A 93 -4.62 6.59 -11.01
CA LEU A 93 -4.81 5.18 -11.35
C LEU A 93 -3.49 4.40 -11.30
N ILE A 94 -2.41 4.96 -11.84
CA ILE A 94 -1.06 4.35 -11.79
C ILE A 94 -0.59 4.22 -10.34
N LEU A 95 -0.75 5.25 -9.52
CA LEU A 95 -0.36 5.23 -8.12
C LEU A 95 -1.18 4.20 -7.32
N GLU A 96 -2.48 4.09 -7.59
CA GLU A 96 -3.36 3.12 -6.93
C GLU A 96 -2.97 1.67 -7.26
N HIS A 97 -2.69 1.37 -8.55
CA HIS A 97 -2.34 0.01 -8.99
C HIS A 97 -0.92 -0.41 -8.58
N ASN A 98 -0.02 0.55 -8.47
CA ASN A 98 1.36 0.30 -8.05
C ASN A 98 1.61 0.62 -6.58
N ARG A 99 0.55 0.73 -5.78
CA ARG A 99 0.64 1.15 -4.38
C ARG A 99 1.63 0.33 -3.56
N ASP A 100 1.67 -0.99 -3.78
CA ASP A 100 2.59 -1.88 -3.09
C ASP A 100 4.03 -1.82 -3.64
N ALA A 101 4.19 -1.56 -4.94
CA ALA A 101 5.50 -1.37 -5.56
C ALA A 101 6.09 0.02 -5.28
N LEU A 102 5.23 1.03 -5.06
CA LEU A 102 5.60 2.42 -4.79
C LEU A 102 5.60 2.75 -3.29
N ARG A 103 5.51 1.76 -2.42
CA ARG A 103 5.68 1.95 -0.98
C ARG A 103 7.12 2.37 -0.71
N TRP A 104 7.28 3.54 -0.15
CA TRP A 104 8.58 4.08 0.22
C TRP A 104 9.37 3.11 1.11
N GLU A 105 8.69 2.39 1.98
CA GLU A 105 9.28 1.40 2.89
C GLU A 105 10.03 0.29 2.15
N ASN A 106 9.60 -0.03 0.93
CA ASN A 106 10.14 -1.09 0.08
C ASN A 106 11.20 -0.58 -0.91
N GLU A 107 11.42 0.72 -1.00
CA GLU A 107 12.45 1.31 -1.85
C GLU A 107 13.85 1.09 -1.22
N PRO A 108 14.92 0.97 -2.04
CA PRO A 108 16.29 0.90 -1.52
C PRO A 108 16.60 2.11 -0.63
N SER A 109 17.14 1.87 0.56
CA SER A 109 17.45 2.94 1.52
C SER A 109 18.69 3.76 1.17
N GLY A 110 19.49 3.31 0.22
CA GLY A 110 20.80 3.84 -0.09
C GLY A 110 21.88 3.46 0.94
N LEU A 111 21.54 2.66 1.95
CA LEU A 111 22.48 2.17 2.95
C LEU A 111 23.06 0.81 2.56
N THR A 112 24.27 0.51 3.07
CA THR A 112 24.85 -0.83 3.04
C THR A 112 24.51 -1.59 4.32
N LEU A 113 24.72 -2.92 4.32
CA LEU A 113 24.49 -3.76 5.51
C LEU A 113 25.35 -3.34 6.71
N GLU A 114 26.58 -2.87 6.46
CA GLU A 114 27.50 -2.43 7.51
C GLU A 114 27.06 -1.14 8.21
N GLN A 115 26.13 -0.39 7.61
CA GLN A 115 25.54 0.82 8.17
C GLN A 115 24.30 0.55 9.03
N LEU A 116 23.86 -0.70 9.09
CA LEU A 116 22.84 -1.15 10.04
C LEU A 116 23.52 -1.68 11.31
N ALA A 117 22.93 -1.40 12.46
CA ALA A 117 23.40 -1.80 13.77
C ALA A 117 23.07 -3.28 14.05
N PRO A 118 24.04 -4.21 14.09
CA PRO A 118 23.76 -5.63 14.32
C PRO A 118 23.10 -5.90 15.66
N GLU A 119 23.42 -5.11 16.67
CA GLU A 119 22.83 -5.19 18.03
C GLU A 119 21.32 -4.89 18.00
N LYS A 120 20.87 -3.92 17.20
CA LYS A 120 19.45 -3.61 17.03
C LYS A 120 18.70 -4.73 16.31
N ILE A 121 19.33 -5.34 15.28
CA ILE A 121 18.76 -6.50 14.58
C ILE A 121 18.59 -7.66 15.56
N ASN A 122 19.62 -8.00 16.34
CA ASN A 122 19.55 -9.09 17.32
C ASN A 122 18.51 -8.81 18.41
N HIS A 123 18.44 -7.58 18.90
CA HIS A 123 17.41 -7.18 19.87
C HIS A 123 16.01 -7.37 19.30
N PHE A 124 15.77 -6.94 18.07
CA PHE A 124 14.49 -7.15 17.39
C PHE A 124 14.15 -8.64 17.25
N LEU A 125 15.11 -9.47 16.84
CA LEU A 125 14.90 -10.92 16.70
C LEU A 125 14.51 -11.56 18.04
N THR A 126 15.16 -11.13 19.13
CA THR A 126 14.84 -11.60 20.48
C THR A 126 13.42 -11.20 20.89
N LEU A 127 13.02 -9.93 20.70
CA LEU A 127 11.67 -9.44 20.98
C LEU A 127 10.60 -10.15 20.17
N ALA A 128 10.89 -10.46 18.92
CA ALA A 128 9.99 -11.12 17.99
C ALA A 128 9.93 -12.65 18.17
N ASN A 129 10.70 -13.22 19.11
CA ASN A 129 10.89 -14.68 19.25
C ASN A 129 11.31 -15.37 17.94
N LEU A 130 12.14 -14.71 17.15
CA LEU A 130 12.69 -15.26 15.92
C LEU A 130 14.05 -15.90 16.20
N PRO A 131 14.44 -16.94 15.42
CA PRO A 131 15.73 -17.59 15.60
C PRO A 131 16.87 -16.60 15.38
N GLU A 132 17.85 -16.61 16.27
CA GLU A 132 19.12 -15.91 16.09
C GLU A 132 19.86 -16.45 14.85
N GLY A 133 20.50 -15.58 14.10
CA GLY A 133 21.24 -15.93 12.90
C GLY A 133 22.06 -14.77 12.37
N ALA A 134 22.74 -14.99 11.24
CA ALA A 134 23.43 -13.91 10.57
C ALA A 134 22.45 -12.77 10.24
N PRO A 135 22.79 -11.51 10.58
CA PRO A 135 21.90 -10.36 10.34
C PRO A 135 21.35 -10.27 8.91
N ALA A 136 22.18 -10.54 7.90
CA ALA A 136 21.77 -10.56 6.51
C ALA A 136 20.65 -11.58 6.25
N SER A 137 20.80 -12.82 6.75
CA SER A 137 19.79 -13.87 6.57
C SER A 137 18.48 -13.57 7.29
N ALA A 138 18.55 -12.89 8.45
CA ALA A 138 17.36 -12.44 9.17
C ALA A 138 16.62 -11.36 8.37
N LEU A 139 17.33 -10.38 7.85
CA LEU A 139 16.76 -9.30 7.05
C LEU A 139 16.16 -9.80 5.72
N GLU A 140 16.79 -10.80 5.08
CA GLU A 140 16.21 -11.44 3.89
C GLU A 140 14.88 -12.13 4.20
N LYS A 141 14.81 -12.90 5.29
CA LYS A 141 13.58 -13.59 5.71
C LYS A 141 12.45 -12.63 6.09
N LEU A 142 12.79 -11.43 6.52
CA LEU A 142 11.85 -10.35 6.86
C LEU A 142 11.48 -9.48 5.64
N ASP A 143 11.99 -9.80 4.43
CA ASP A 143 11.84 -9.01 3.20
C ASP A 143 12.37 -7.56 3.34
N LEU A 144 13.39 -7.39 4.18
CA LEU A 144 14.05 -6.11 4.44
C LEU A 144 15.32 -5.88 3.62
N LEU A 145 15.68 -6.86 2.76
CA LEU A 145 16.74 -6.75 1.76
C LEU A 145 16.16 -6.96 0.37
N ARG A 146 16.55 -6.11 -0.56
CA ARG A 146 16.28 -6.28 -2.00
C ARG A 146 17.59 -6.20 -2.78
N GLN A 147 17.89 -7.26 -3.52
CA GLN A 147 19.16 -7.38 -4.27
C GLN A 147 20.40 -7.13 -3.38
N GLY A 148 20.35 -7.61 -2.12
CA GLY A 148 21.42 -7.45 -1.15
C GLY A 148 21.53 -6.05 -0.50
N MET A 149 20.65 -5.12 -0.82
CA MET A 149 20.60 -3.79 -0.23
C MET A 149 19.43 -3.64 0.74
N PRO A 150 19.63 -2.99 1.90
CA PRO A 150 18.56 -2.68 2.84
C PRO A 150 17.51 -1.76 2.22
N VAL A 151 16.23 -2.06 2.48
CA VAL A 151 15.11 -1.18 2.12
C VAL A 151 14.91 -0.10 3.19
N ASN A 152 14.09 0.92 2.89
CA ASN A 152 13.83 2.02 3.83
C ASN A 152 13.22 1.54 5.15
N ALA A 153 12.40 0.49 5.15
CA ALA A 153 11.93 -0.11 6.39
C ALA A 153 13.09 -0.58 7.27
N ALA A 154 14.11 -1.27 6.71
CA ALA A 154 15.29 -1.69 7.48
C ALA A 154 16.05 -0.49 8.08
N LYS A 155 16.12 0.62 7.34
CA LYS A 155 16.72 1.87 7.82
C LYS A 155 15.99 2.41 9.06
N LEU A 156 14.65 2.41 9.05
CA LEU A 156 13.84 2.94 10.17
C LEU A 156 14.06 2.16 11.48
N PHE A 157 14.30 0.85 11.39
CA PHE A 157 14.47 -0.02 12.57
C PHE A 157 15.92 -0.19 13.00
N PHE A 158 16.88 -0.16 12.07
CA PHE A 158 18.22 -0.66 12.33
C PHE A 158 19.36 0.30 11.96
N ALA A 159 19.07 1.44 11.35
CA ALA A 159 20.13 2.40 11.05
C ALA A 159 20.60 3.12 12.32
N SER A 160 21.85 3.59 12.28
CA SER A 160 22.41 4.42 13.35
C SER A 160 21.92 5.87 13.31
N ALA A 161 21.36 6.31 12.18
CA ALA A 161 20.80 7.66 12.04
C ALA A 161 19.44 7.72 12.78
N PRO A 162 19.28 8.61 13.76
CA PRO A 162 18.05 8.68 14.56
C PRO A 162 16.89 9.27 13.76
N ILE A 163 15.70 8.77 14.09
CA ILE A 163 14.43 9.41 13.75
C ILE A 163 14.11 10.40 14.86
N GLN A 164 13.43 11.49 14.54
CA GLN A 164 13.02 12.49 15.53
C GLN A 164 11.54 12.38 15.84
N LEU A 165 11.22 12.25 17.13
CA LEU A 165 9.87 12.28 17.67
C LEU A 165 9.70 13.52 18.54
N ARG A 166 8.61 14.26 18.33
CA ARG A 166 8.25 15.40 19.16
C ARG A 166 6.96 15.17 19.92
N CYS A 167 7.02 15.21 21.23
CA CYS A 167 5.88 15.11 22.12
C CYS A 167 5.62 16.46 22.80
N ALA A 168 4.36 16.86 22.90
CA ALA A 168 3.99 18.10 23.61
C ALA A 168 2.65 17.98 24.31
N VAL A 169 2.55 18.66 25.47
CA VAL A 169 1.30 18.85 26.20
C VAL A 169 0.84 20.30 26.03
N PHE A 170 -0.40 20.48 25.61
CA PHE A 170 -0.99 21.77 25.37
C PHE A 170 -1.97 22.15 26.49
N ALA A 171 -1.99 23.42 26.86
CA ALA A 171 -2.92 23.97 27.86
C ALA A 171 -4.38 23.93 27.41
N THR A 172 -4.60 24.01 26.10
CA THR A 172 -5.94 24.07 25.50
C THR A 172 -6.01 23.22 24.24
N ARG A 173 -7.22 22.88 23.80
CA ARG A 173 -7.45 22.16 22.54
C ARG A 173 -7.06 22.94 21.29
N THR A 174 -6.83 24.25 21.39
CA THR A 174 -6.43 25.11 20.29
C THR A 174 -4.92 25.12 20.02
N SER A 175 -4.15 24.33 20.78
CA SER A 175 -2.69 24.14 20.62
C SER A 175 -1.87 25.45 20.65
N SER A 176 -2.42 26.53 21.26
CA SER A 176 -1.78 27.85 21.29
C SER A 176 -0.73 28.02 22.40
N THR A 177 -0.79 27.20 23.44
CA THR A 177 0.12 27.27 24.60
C THR A 177 0.63 25.88 24.94
N ILE A 178 1.95 25.69 24.83
CA ILE A 178 2.64 24.45 25.20
C ILE A 178 2.97 24.51 26.68
N ILE A 179 2.56 23.50 27.45
CA ILE A 179 2.90 23.34 28.89
C ILE A 179 4.19 22.58 29.05
N ASP A 180 4.36 21.50 28.28
CA ASP A 180 5.55 20.66 28.30
C ASP A 180 5.86 20.20 26.88
N ARG A 181 7.16 20.09 26.54
CA ARG A 181 7.62 19.59 25.26
C ARG A 181 8.87 18.77 25.44
N HIS A 182 8.93 17.64 24.77
CA HIS A 182 10.11 16.78 24.72
C HIS A 182 10.37 16.32 23.31
N ASP A 183 11.62 16.40 22.88
CA ASP A 183 12.10 15.91 21.60
C ASP A 183 12.97 14.66 21.90
N PHE A 184 12.67 13.54 21.21
CA PHE A 184 13.37 12.27 21.36
C PHE A 184 14.02 11.90 20.02
N ASP A 185 15.18 11.27 20.11
CA ASP A 185 15.92 10.74 18.95
C ASP A 185 16.13 9.24 19.16
N GLY A 186 15.88 8.42 18.15
CA GLY A 186 16.03 6.97 18.25
C GLY A 186 15.56 6.22 17.03
N ASP A 187 15.52 4.90 17.10
CA ASP A 187 14.80 4.06 16.15
C ASP A 187 13.29 3.97 16.49
N ILE A 188 12.52 3.37 15.60
CA ILE A 188 11.07 3.27 15.80
C ILE A 188 10.69 2.58 17.13
N LEU A 189 11.40 1.52 17.53
CA LEU A 189 11.08 0.77 18.74
C LEU A 189 11.37 1.62 20.00
N GLU A 190 12.53 2.26 20.02
CA GLU A 190 12.93 3.18 21.09
C GLU A 190 11.93 4.34 21.20
N LEU A 191 11.54 4.93 20.07
CA LEU A 191 10.62 6.07 20.06
C LEU A 191 9.19 5.71 20.50
N ILE A 192 8.70 4.52 20.17
CA ILE A 192 7.40 4.03 20.68
C ILE A 192 7.45 3.91 22.21
N GLU A 193 8.53 3.37 22.77
CA GLU A 193 8.68 3.24 24.21
C GLU A 193 8.80 4.60 24.90
N GLU A 194 9.56 5.53 24.34
CA GLU A 194 9.69 6.88 24.90
C GLU A 194 8.37 7.66 24.81
N ALA A 195 7.63 7.54 23.70
CA ALA A 195 6.31 8.12 23.56
C ALA A 195 5.31 7.54 24.60
N GLU A 196 5.33 6.22 24.80
CA GLU A 196 4.48 5.56 25.83
C GLU A 196 4.78 6.11 27.23
N LYS A 197 6.07 6.20 27.61
CA LYS A 197 6.50 6.77 28.89
C LYS A 197 6.09 8.23 29.05
N TYR A 198 6.26 9.03 27.98
CA TYR A 198 5.89 10.44 27.99
C TYR A 198 4.37 10.62 28.16
N ILE A 199 3.56 9.85 27.45
CA ILE A 199 2.09 9.88 27.57
C ILE A 199 1.68 9.51 28.99
N LEU A 200 2.21 8.41 29.53
CA LEU A 200 1.88 7.95 30.90
C LEU A 200 2.25 8.95 31.98
N LYS A 201 3.34 9.71 31.79
CA LYS A 201 3.73 10.78 32.70
C LYS A 201 2.71 11.94 32.73
N ASN A 202 2.01 12.15 31.61
CA ASN A 202 1.18 13.34 31.39
C ASN A 202 -0.32 13.07 31.43
N ILE A 203 -0.76 11.81 31.51
CA ILE A 203 -2.17 11.45 31.71
C ILE A 203 -2.51 11.22 33.17
N HIS A 204 -3.81 11.27 33.51
CA HIS A 204 -4.25 10.98 34.84
C HIS A 204 -4.17 9.48 35.19
N ILE A 205 -3.57 9.16 36.35
CA ILE A 205 -3.50 7.80 36.85
C ILE A 205 -4.28 7.76 38.15
N GLY A 206 -5.48 7.16 38.08
CA GLY A 206 -6.29 6.84 39.23
C GLY A 206 -5.78 5.60 39.97
N MET A 207 -6.41 5.25 41.07
CA MET A 207 -6.14 3.99 41.77
C MET A 207 -7.41 3.24 42.08
N ARG A 208 -7.32 1.92 42.07
CA ARG A 208 -8.35 1.00 42.57
C ARG A 208 -7.76 0.06 43.59
N LEU A 209 -8.54 -0.27 44.61
CA LEU A 209 -8.16 -1.30 45.58
C LEU A 209 -8.73 -2.64 45.13
N GLU A 210 -7.87 -3.63 44.97
CA GLU A 210 -8.26 -5.03 44.76
C GLU A 210 -7.84 -5.83 46.00
N GLY A 211 -8.79 -5.98 46.91
CA GLY A 211 -8.53 -6.48 48.27
C GLY A 211 -7.63 -5.50 49.03
N LEU A 212 -6.46 -5.94 49.44
CA LEU A 212 -5.43 -5.13 50.13
C LEU A 212 -4.37 -4.54 49.19
N ARG A 213 -4.49 -4.79 47.86
CA ARG A 213 -3.51 -4.29 46.90
C ARG A 213 -4.04 -3.04 46.21
N ARG A 214 -3.18 -2.04 46.12
CA ARG A 214 -3.38 -0.87 45.27
C ARG A 214 -3.04 -1.25 43.84
N VAL A 215 -3.95 -0.96 42.92
CA VAL A 215 -3.75 -1.09 41.46
C VAL A 215 -3.89 0.29 40.84
N ASP A 216 -2.85 0.77 40.18
CA ASP A 216 -2.88 2.02 39.46
C ASP A 216 -3.63 1.81 38.14
N VAL A 217 -4.60 2.69 37.88
CA VAL A 217 -5.47 2.61 36.71
C VAL A 217 -5.32 3.90 35.89
N PRO A 218 -4.56 3.88 34.79
CA PRO A 218 -4.49 5.04 33.91
C PRO A 218 -5.84 5.30 33.23
N GLU A 219 -6.18 6.55 33.02
CA GLU A 219 -7.44 6.95 32.36
C GLU A 219 -7.57 6.37 30.93
N ILE A 220 -6.44 6.12 30.26
CA ILE A 220 -6.36 5.43 28.97
C ILE A 220 -5.57 4.14 29.19
N SER A 221 -6.10 3.00 28.73
CA SER A 221 -5.40 1.72 28.91
C SER A 221 -4.07 1.70 28.16
N LEU A 222 -3.04 1.10 28.76
CA LEU A 222 -1.72 0.92 28.16
C LEU A 222 -1.78 0.27 26.76
N LYS A 223 -2.67 -0.73 26.62
CA LYS A 223 -2.88 -1.41 25.35
C LYS A 223 -3.38 -0.46 24.26
N ALA A 224 -4.32 0.43 24.62
CA ALA A 224 -4.85 1.40 23.66
C ALA A 224 -3.79 2.46 23.27
N ILE A 225 -2.97 2.91 24.24
CA ILE A 225 -1.86 3.84 23.98
C ILE A 225 -0.87 3.19 23.02
N ARG A 226 -0.42 1.98 23.30
CA ARG A 226 0.55 1.25 22.46
C ARG A 226 0.02 1.02 21.06
N GLU A 227 -1.23 0.58 20.93
CA GLU A 227 -1.88 0.39 19.63
C GLU A 227 -1.94 1.70 18.82
N ALA A 228 -2.32 2.80 19.47
CA ALA A 228 -2.37 4.10 18.82
C ALA A 228 -0.98 4.58 18.36
N LEU A 229 0.05 4.37 19.18
CA LEU A 229 1.44 4.70 18.81
C LEU A 229 1.94 3.86 17.65
N VAL A 230 1.77 2.53 17.71
CA VAL A 230 2.16 1.64 16.62
C VAL A 230 1.46 2.06 15.32
N ASN A 231 0.17 2.34 15.36
CA ASN A 231 -0.59 2.79 14.20
C ASN A 231 -0.08 4.15 13.68
N ALA A 232 0.26 5.09 14.55
CA ALA A 232 0.81 6.39 14.14
C ALA A 232 2.13 6.23 13.37
N PHE A 233 3.05 5.39 13.84
CA PHE A 233 4.31 5.11 13.16
C PHE A 233 4.11 4.30 11.86
N CYS A 234 3.23 3.28 11.88
CA CYS A 234 2.98 2.44 10.70
C CYS A 234 2.28 3.17 9.55
N HIS A 235 1.45 4.18 9.86
CA HIS A 235 0.67 4.93 8.87
C HIS A 235 1.25 6.30 8.53
N ARG A 236 2.40 6.66 9.09
CA ARG A 236 3.11 7.90 8.77
C ARG A 236 3.57 7.88 7.30
N ASP A 237 3.47 9.02 6.64
CA ASP A 237 4.19 9.25 5.38
C ASP A 237 5.66 9.58 5.67
N TRP A 238 6.54 8.59 5.55
CA TRP A 238 7.97 8.71 5.80
C TRP A 238 8.73 9.48 4.71
N ARG A 239 8.05 9.93 3.64
CA ARG A 239 8.61 10.89 2.68
C ARG A 239 8.58 12.32 3.20
N ASP A 240 7.72 12.57 4.16
CA ASP A 240 7.66 13.85 4.87
C ASP A 240 8.82 13.92 5.87
N PRO A 241 9.76 14.87 5.74
CA PRO A 241 10.93 14.99 6.61
C PRO A 241 10.62 15.59 8.00
N ASP A 242 9.36 15.93 8.27
CA ASP A 242 8.98 16.52 9.56
C ASP A 242 9.01 15.49 10.70
N TYR A 243 8.85 15.94 11.92
CA TYR A 243 8.84 15.09 13.12
C TYR A 243 7.68 14.08 13.10
N VAL A 244 7.89 12.94 13.80
CA VAL A 244 6.78 12.05 14.16
C VAL A 244 5.93 12.72 15.22
#